data_c2af37af541d13e0a9b7f77c5ad4d3d8
#
_entry.id   c2af37af541d13e0a9b7f77c5ad4d3d8
#
_cell.length_a   1.000
_cell.length_b   1.000
_cell.length_c   1.000
_cell.angle_alpha   90.00
_cell.angle_beta   90.00
_cell.angle_gamma   90.00
#
_symmetry.space_group_name_H-M   'P 1'
#
loop_
_entity.id
_entity.type
_entity.pdbx_description
1 polymer ?
#
loop_
_entity_poly.entity_id
_entity_poly.type
_entity_poly.pdbx_seq_one_letter_code
_entity_poly.pdbx_strand_id
1 'polypeptide(L)'
;GRWFIYLINKIFHLSDFSPFMMELIGVILLCISATLFCVLFRRIFGRKVGLTGYIIFSCIFISNPIISEVYVYYYHDGVDIGYVFSALALICFWSGMDKWSGTRKSAIKYYLGSLICITVAIGCYESMLLLFIIGILLLLYLRAFTDNRRLKSGYVIGQLIIGASITLGVIILRSVILK
;
A
#
# COMPACT_ATOMS: atom_id res chain seq x y z
N GLY A 1 15.46 9.66 -3.01
CA GLY A 1 15.05 10.83 -2.29
C GLY A 1 13.58 10.85 -1.96
N ARG A 2 13.26 11.50 -0.88
CA ARG A 2 11.90 11.64 -0.32
C ARG A 2 11.20 12.85 -0.95
N TRP A 3 11.04 12.86 -2.27
CA TRP A 3 10.54 14.02 -3.02
C TRP A 3 9.10 14.41 -2.67
N PHE A 4 8.25 13.42 -2.37
CA PHE A 4 6.84 13.68 -2.06
C PHE A 4 6.66 14.32 -0.69
N ILE A 5 7.45 13.93 0.31
CA ILE A 5 7.46 14.58 1.63
C ILE A 5 7.94 16.02 1.52
N TYR A 6 8.99 16.24 0.73
CA TYR A 6 9.45 17.61 0.48
C TYR A 6 8.33 18.48 -0.11
N LEU A 7 7.56 17.91 -1.05
CA LEU A 7 6.40 18.59 -1.64
C LEU A 7 5.31 18.89 -0.59
N ILE A 8 4.98 17.90 0.25
CA ILE A 8 3.98 18.07 1.33
C ILE A 8 4.46 19.14 2.31
N ASN A 9 5.70 19.07 2.77
CA ASN A 9 6.27 20.06 3.69
C ASN A 9 6.21 21.47 3.12
N LYS A 10 6.48 21.62 1.82
CA LYS A 10 6.41 22.91 1.12
C LYS A 10 4.98 23.45 1.01
N ILE A 11 3.99 22.57 0.80
CA ILE A 11 2.57 22.97 0.63
C ILE A 11 1.91 23.26 1.98
N PHE A 12 2.14 22.42 2.98
CA PHE A 12 1.44 22.48 4.26
C PHE A 12 2.25 23.13 5.38
N HIS A 13 3.48 23.57 5.12
CA HIS A 13 4.36 24.19 6.12
C HIS A 13 4.48 23.35 7.39
N LEU A 14 4.64 22.03 7.22
CA LEU A 14 4.67 21.08 8.35
C LEU A 14 5.79 21.36 9.34
N SER A 15 6.87 22.05 8.90
CA SER A 15 7.93 22.53 9.77
C SER A 15 7.46 23.48 10.87
N ASP A 16 6.30 24.11 10.68
CA ASP A 16 5.75 25.10 11.63
C ASP A 16 4.83 24.43 12.67
N PHE A 17 4.52 23.13 12.49
CA PHE A 17 3.71 22.39 13.45
C PHE A 17 4.53 22.00 14.69
N SER A 18 3.84 22.01 15.83
CA SER A 18 4.45 21.49 17.06
C SER A 18 4.73 20.00 16.95
N PRO A 19 5.78 19.47 17.61
CA PRO A 19 6.09 18.04 17.61
C PRO A 19 4.88 17.16 17.96
N PHE A 20 4.10 17.58 18.95
CA PHE A 20 2.88 16.89 19.37
C PHE A 20 1.84 16.74 18.23
N MET A 21 1.66 17.79 17.42
CA MET A 21 0.73 17.74 16.28
C MET A 21 1.21 16.78 15.21
N MET A 22 2.50 16.72 14.97
CA MET A 22 3.08 15.78 13.99
C MET A 22 2.89 14.32 14.43
N GLU A 23 3.16 14.03 15.70
CA GLU A 23 2.92 12.70 16.27
C GLU A 23 1.44 12.31 16.21
N LEU A 24 0.53 13.22 16.54
CA LEU A 24 -0.91 12.99 16.46
C LEU A 24 -1.35 12.67 15.03
N ILE A 25 -0.88 13.42 14.04
CA ILE A 25 -1.16 13.17 12.64
C ILE A 25 -0.62 11.79 12.23
N GLY A 26 0.59 11.44 12.64
CA GLY A 26 1.19 10.14 12.38
C GLY A 26 0.34 8.99 12.92
N VAL A 27 -0.11 9.09 14.18
CA VAL A 27 -1.01 8.08 14.79
C VAL A 27 -2.32 7.95 14.01
N ILE A 28 -2.93 9.07 13.61
CA ILE A 28 -4.16 9.07 12.81
C ILE A 28 -3.93 8.37 11.47
N LEU A 29 -2.84 8.69 10.77
CA LEU A 29 -2.50 8.08 9.49
C LEU A 29 -2.24 6.58 9.63
N LEU A 30 -1.61 6.16 10.71
CA LEU A 30 -1.38 4.75 11.02
C LEU A 30 -2.71 4.01 11.25
N CYS A 31 -3.63 4.60 11.99
CA CYS A 31 -4.98 4.05 12.18
C CYS A 31 -5.75 3.94 10.85
N ILE A 32 -5.62 4.95 9.98
CA ILE A 32 -6.19 4.92 8.64
C ILE A 32 -5.59 3.78 7.83
N SER A 33 -4.28 3.60 7.85
CA SER A 33 -3.61 2.53 7.12
C SER A 33 -4.03 1.14 7.61
N ALA A 34 -4.11 0.93 8.93
CA ALA A 34 -4.62 -0.31 9.53
C ALA A 34 -6.04 -0.61 9.07
N THR A 35 -6.90 0.41 9.05
CA THR A 35 -8.28 0.28 8.57
C THR A 35 -8.33 -0.09 7.08
N LEU A 36 -7.49 0.51 6.24
CA LEU A 36 -7.39 0.17 4.82
C LEU A 36 -6.93 -1.27 4.60
N PHE A 37 -5.96 -1.76 5.36
CA PHE A 37 -5.57 -3.17 5.31
C PHE A 37 -6.72 -4.09 5.76
N CYS A 38 -7.48 -3.72 6.79
CA CYS A 38 -8.67 -4.46 7.17
C CYS A 38 -9.73 -4.50 6.05
N VAL A 39 -9.93 -3.38 5.34
CA VAL A 39 -10.81 -3.33 4.15
C VAL A 39 -10.30 -4.24 3.05
N LEU A 40 -8.99 -4.29 2.80
CA LEU A 40 -8.38 -5.21 1.85
C LEU A 40 -8.66 -6.66 2.24
N PHE A 41 -8.40 -7.05 3.48
CA PHE A 41 -8.68 -8.41 3.98
C PHE A 41 -10.15 -8.76 3.91
N ARG A 42 -11.05 -7.82 4.22
CA ARG A 42 -12.49 -8.03 4.07
C ARG A 42 -12.89 -8.31 2.62
N ARG A 43 -12.25 -7.68 1.65
CA ARG A 43 -12.48 -7.96 0.22
C ARG A 43 -11.97 -9.34 -0.19
N ILE A 44 -10.86 -9.81 0.41
CA ILE A 44 -10.26 -11.11 0.10
C ILE A 44 -11.07 -12.25 0.74
N PHE A 45 -11.35 -12.15 2.03
CA PHE A 45 -11.95 -13.23 2.82
C PHE A 45 -13.48 -13.12 2.93
N GLY A 46 -14.07 -12.01 2.53
CA GLY A 46 -15.50 -11.75 2.69
C GLY A 46 -15.92 -11.74 4.15
N ARG A 47 -16.94 -12.53 4.49
CA ARG A 47 -17.45 -12.66 5.87
C ARG A 47 -16.77 -13.79 6.68
N LYS A 48 -15.78 -14.47 6.14
CA LYS A 48 -15.11 -15.59 6.81
C LYS A 48 -14.27 -15.15 8.02
N VAL A 49 -13.80 -13.92 8.03
CA VAL A 49 -13.06 -13.32 9.14
C VAL A 49 -14.02 -12.50 9.98
N GLY A 50 -14.14 -12.84 11.27
CA GLY A 50 -14.94 -12.10 12.23
C GLY A 50 -14.30 -10.79 12.68
N LEU A 51 -15.06 -9.95 13.37
CA LEU A 51 -14.59 -8.68 13.93
C LEU A 51 -13.33 -8.85 14.78
N THR A 52 -13.26 -9.91 15.58
CA THR A 52 -12.12 -10.23 16.43
C THR A 52 -10.81 -10.35 15.62
N GLY A 53 -10.87 -10.98 14.43
CA GLY A 53 -9.68 -11.09 13.57
C GLY A 53 -9.15 -9.73 13.10
N TYR A 54 -10.04 -8.80 12.75
CA TYR A 54 -9.63 -7.44 12.38
C TYR A 54 -9.06 -6.64 13.55
N ILE A 55 -9.62 -6.81 14.75
CA ILE A 55 -9.10 -6.18 15.98
C ILE A 55 -7.69 -6.69 16.26
N ILE A 56 -7.50 -8.02 16.27
CA ILE A 56 -6.18 -8.63 16.51
C ILE A 56 -5.15 -8.13 15.48
N PHE A 57 -5.53 -8.14 14.18
CA PHE A 57 -4.66 -7.63 13.15
C PHE A 57 -4.27 -6.16 13.39
N SER A 58 -5.24 -5.29 13.70
CA SER A 58 -4.99 -3.87 13.93
C SER A 58 -4.08 -3.66 15.16
N CYS A 59 -4.29 -4.41 16.24
CA CYS A 59 -3.42 -4.36 17.41
C CYS A 59 -1.98 -4.77 17.07
N ILE A 60 -1.80 -5.89 16.36
CA ILE A 60 -0.46 -6.37 15.95
C ILE A 60 0.20 -5.37 15.00
N PHE A 61 -0.56 -4.81 14.06
CA PHE A 61 -0.05 -3.84 13.09
C PHE A 61 0.46 -2.57 13.79
N ILE A 62 -0.32 -2.00 14.72
CA ILE A 62 0.03 -0.75 15.41
C ILE A 62 1.14 -0.98 16.45
N SER A 63 1.15 -2.12 17.14
CA SER A 63 2.16 -2.43 18.17
C SER A 63 3.43 -3.07 17.62
N ASN A 64 3.62 -3.10 16.30
CA ASN A 64 4.83 -3.65 15.70
C ASN A 64 6.06 -2.80 16.12
N PRO A 65 7.14 -3.43 16.65
CA PRO A 65 8.34 -2.70 17.07
C PRO A 65 8.97 -1.81 16.00
N ILE A 66 8.87 -2.23 14.72
CA ILE A 66 9.36 -1.43 13.59
C ILE A 66 8.61 -0.09 13.49
N ILE A 67 7.32 -0.07 13.84
CA ILE A 67 6.53 1.16 13.85
C ILE A 67 6.96 2.06 15.01
N SER A 68 7.33 1.49 16.17
CA SER A 68 7.82 2.28 17.30
C SER A 68 9.14 3.01 16.97
N GLU A 69 10.00 2.43 16.13
CA GLU A 69 11.21 3.10 15.64
C GLU A 69 10.87 4.34 14.80
N VAL A 70 9.76 4.34 14.07
CA VAL A 70 9.30 5.49 13.29
C VAL A 70 9.02 6.70 14.18
N TYR A 71 8.50 6.48 15.39
CA TYR A 71 8.21 7.55 16.35
C TYR A 71 9.44 8.05 17.11
N VAL A 72 10.47 7.22 17.26
CA VAL A 72 11.71 7.61 17.93
C VAL A 72 12.60 8.51 17.06
N TYR A 73 12.56 8.28 15.75
CA TYR A 73 13.35 9.07 14.81
C TYR A 73 12.51 10.17 14.17
N TYR A 74 12.64 11.37 14.67
CA TYR A 74 11.97 12.63 14.29
C TYR A 74 11.96 12.96 12.78
N TYR A 75 12.71 12.23 11.98
CA TYR A 75 12.88 12.45 10.53
C TYR A 75 12.02 11.53 9.64
N HIS A 76 11.07 10.78 10.21
CA HIS A 76 10.33 9.75 9.47
C HIS A 76 8.90 10.16 9.08
N ASP A 77 8.63 11.47 9.02
CA ASP A 77 7.30 12.09 8.83
C ASP A 77 6.49 11.59 7.61
N GLY A 78 7.05 10.74 6.77
CA GLY A 78 6.37 10.24 5.58
C GLY A 78 6.12 8.75 5.55
N VAL A 79 6.59 8.01 6.54
CA VAL A 79 6.39 6.57 6.58
C VAL A 79 4.92 6.24 6.75
N ASP A 80 4.21 6.97 7.59
CA ASP A 80 2.78 6.80 7.87
C ASP A 80 1.93 7.07 6.62
N ILE A 81 2.25 8.15 5.90
CA ILE A 81 1.65 8.45 4.59
C ILE A 81 1.97 7.33 3.59
N GLY A 82 3.21 6.85 3.59
CA GLY A 82 3.65 5.73 2.76
C GLY A 82 2.82 4.46 2.98
N TYR A 83 2.50 4.11 4.24
CA TYR A 83 1.63 2.98 4.57
C TYR A 83 0.21 3.17 4.03
N VAL A 84 -0.38 4.35 4.16
CA VAL A 84 -1.72 4.66 3.62
C VAL A 84 -1.76 4.44 2.11
N PHE A 85 -0.80 5.03 1.37
CA PHE A 85 -0.75 4.89 -0.09
C PHE A 85 -0.37 3.48 -0.53
N SER A 86 0.44 2.75 0.22
CA SER A 86 0.73 1.33 -0.05
C SER A 86 -0.51 0.45 0.11
N ALA A 87 -1.32 0.68 1.15
CA ALA A 87 -2.58 -0.03 1.34
C ALA A 87 -3.56 0.26 0.18
N LEU A 88 -3.69 1.54 -0.22
CA LEU A 88 -4.51 1.93 -1.38
C LEU A 88 -4.02 1.29 -2.67
N ALA A 89 -2.69 1.24 -2.89
CA ALA A 89 -2.11 0.58 -4.06
C ALA A 89 -2.49 -0.90 -4.13
N LEU A 90 -2.40 -1.63 -3.00
CA LEU A 90 -2.79 -3.03 -2.93
C LEU A 90 -4.30 -3.24 -3.10
N ILE A 91 -5.14 -2.36 -2.56
CA ILE A 91 -6.60 -2.39 -2.77
C ILE A 91 -6.93 -2.19 -4.25
N CYS A 92 -6.27 -1.23 -4.90
CA CYS A 92 -6.42 -1.01 -6.34
C CYS A 92 -5.95 -2.23 -7.13
N PHE A 93 -4.79 -2.79 -6.81
CA PHE A 93 -4.27 -3.98 -7.48
C PHE A 93 -5.24 -5.17 -7.35
N TRP A 94 -5.74 -5.45 -6.14
CA TRP A 94 -6.76 -6.48 -5.92
C TRP A 94 -8.02 -6.25 -6.76
N SER A 95 -8.53 -5.01 -6.79
CA SER A 95 -9.71 -4.66 -7.59
C SER A 95 -9.47 -4.84 -9.10
N GLY A 96 -8.23 -4.60 -9.56
CA GLY A 96 -7.80 -4.89 -10.93
C GLY A 96 -7.83 -6.38 -11.23
N MET A 97 -7.31 -7.20 -10.31
CA MET A 97 -7.34 -8.66 -10.41
C MET A 97 -8.77 -9.21 -10.51
N ASP A 98 -9.71 -8.66 -9.71
CA ASP A 98 -11.11 -9.10 -9.73
C ASP A 98 -11.80 -8.76 -11.05
N LYS A 99 -11.51 -7.60 -11.62
CA LYS A 99 -12.14 -7.16 -12.87
C LYS A 99 -11.45 -7.66 -14.13
N TRP A 100 -10.28 -8.27 -14.01
CA TRP A 100 -9.53 -8.77 -15.17
C TRP A 100 -10.28 -9.80 -16.00
N SER A 101 -11.06 -10.67 -15.34
CA SER A 101 -11.87 -11.71 -16.00
C SER A 101 -13.13 -11.18 -16.69
N GLY A 102 -13.56 -9.95 -16.38
CA GLY A 102 -14.75 -9.34 -16.95
C GLY A 102 -14.41 -8.25 -17.96
N THR A 103 -14.22 -7.03 -17.50
CA THR A 103 -14.01 -5.85 -18.34
C THR A 103 -12.56 -5.36 -18.26
N ARG A 104 -11.72 -5.77 -19.23
CA ARG A 104 -10.28 -5.37 -19.25
C ARG A 104 -10.05 -3.87 -19.13
N LYS A 105 -10.88 -3.04 -19.79
CA LYS A 105 -10.78 -1.57 -19.69
C LYS A 105 -10.94 -1.06 -18.25
N SER A 106 -11.83 -1.68 -17.47
CA SER A 106 -12.01 -1.33 -16.07
C SER A 106 -10.84 -1.78 -15.22
N ALA A 107 -10.27 -2.96 -15.48
CA ALA A 107 -9.09 -3.47 -14.76
C ALA A 107 -7.88 -2.54 -14.93
N ILE A 108 -7.64 -2.03 -16.14
CA ILE A 108 -6.52 -1.10 -16.43
C ILE A 108 -6.59 0.15 -15.56
N LYS A 109 -7.80 0.72 -15.35
CA LYS A 109 -7.95 1.90 -14.47
C LYS A 109 -7.47 1.63 -13.04
N TYR A 110 -7.74 0.44 -12.51
CA TYR A 110 -7.31 0.05 -11.17
C TYR A 110 -5.80 -0.19 -11.11
N TYR A 111 -5.19 -0.78 -12.12
CA TYR A 111 -3.73 -0.93 -12.17
C TYR A 111 -3.02 0.41 -12.31
N LEU A 112 -3.58 1.37 -13.07
CA LEU A 112 -3.08 2.74 -13.12
C LEU A 112 -3.22 3.43 -11.75
N GLY A 113 -4.34 3.26 -11.06
CA GLY A 113 -4.52 3.75 -9.70
C GLY A 113 -3.48 3.15 -8.73
N SER A 114 -3.21 1.85 -8.86
CA SER A 114 -2.15 1.18 -8.09
C SER A 114 -0.77 1.78 -8.38
N LEU A 115 -0.43 2.01 -9.66
CA LEU A 115 0.82 2.63 -10.07
C LEU A 115 0.99 4.04 -9.45
N ILE A 116 -0.05 4.88 -9.52
CA ILE A 116 -0.03 6.22 -8.94
C ILE A 116 0.19 6.17 -7.43
N CYS A 117 -0.62 5.36 -6.72
CA CYS A 117 -0.53 5.24 -5.27
C CYS A 117 0.85 4.74 -4.81
N ILE A 118 1.42 3.72 -5.48
CA ILE A 118 2.73 3.21 -5.08
C ILE A 118 3.87 4.20 -5.44
N THR A 119 3.73 4.98 -6.50
CA THR A 119 4.69 6.05 -6.83
C THR A 119 4.74 7.10 -5.73
N VAL A 120 3.58 7.49 -5.21
CA VAL A 120 3.48 8.40 -4.05
C VAL A 120 4.09 7.77 -2.80
N ALA A 121 3.75 6.53 -2.50
CA ALA A 121 4.28 5.81 -1.33
C ALA A 121 5.82 5.75 -1.33
N ILE A 122 6.43 5.45 -2.47
CA ILE A 122 7.90 5.41 -2.63
C ILE A 122 8.49 6.82 -2.57
N GLY A 123 7.76 7.84 -3.02
CA GLY A 123 8.14 9.24 -2.83
C GLY A 123 8.17 9.66 -1.36
N CYS A 124 7.42 8.97 -0.50
CA CYS A 124 7.50 9.12 0.94
C CYS A 124 8.67 8.33 1.54
N TYR A 125 8.71 7.03 1.26
CA TYR A 125 9.73 6.13 1.79
C TYR A 125 10.03 4.97 0.85
N GLU A 126 11.31 4.76 0.52
CA GLU A 126 11.73 3.80 -0.50
C GLU A 126 11.38 2.34 -0.18
N SER A 127 11.37 1.97 1.10
CA SER A 127 11.03 0.61 1.54
C SER A 127 9.58 0.21 1.22
N MET A 128 8.70 1.17 0.89
CA MET A 128 7.32 0.90 0.49
C MET A 128 7.25 0.08 -0.80
N LEU A 129 8.30 0.14 -1.64
CA LEU A 129 8.40 -0.73 -2.81
C LEU A 129 8.46 -2.21 -2.42
N LEU A 130 9.26 -2.54 -1.41
CA LEU A 130 9.38 -3.92 -0.91
C LEU A 130 8.06 -4.40 -0.30
N LEU A 131 7.41 -3.55 0.49
CA LEU A 131 6.08 -3.82 1.06
C LEU A 131 5.06 -4.14 -0.06
N PHE A 132 5.08 -3.39 -1.14
CA PHE A 132 4.18 -3.58 -2.27
C PHE A 132 4.45 -4.90 -3.00
N ILE A 133 5.72 -5.24 -3.25
CA ILE A 133 6.11 -6.50 -3.91
C ILE A 133 5.64 -7.70 -3.06
N ILE A 134 5.97 -7.68 -1.75
CA ILE A 134 5.54 -8.73 -0.83
C ILE A 134 4.01 -8.78 -0.76
N GLY A 135 3.35 -7.62 -0.73
CA GLY A 135 1.90 -7.51 -0.75
C GLY A 135 1.27 -8.18 -1.99
N ILE A 136 1.81 -7.94 -3.19
CA ILE A 136 1.32 -8.61 -4.42
C ILE A 136 1.48 -10.13 -4.33
N LEU A 137 2.64 -10.61 -3.89
CA LEU A 137 2.88 -12.05 -3.73
C LEU A 137 1.89 -12.67 -2.74
N LEU A 138 1.65 -11.99 -1.62
CA LEU A 138 0.66 -12.41 -0.62
C LEU A 138 -0.76 -12.42 -1.20
N LEU A 139 -1.15 -11.40 -1.96
CA LEU A 139 -2.46 -11.33 -2.61
C LEU A 139 -2.68 -12.48 -3.59
N LEU A 140 -1.68 -12.81 -4.39
CA LEU A 140 -1.73 -13.95 -5.31
C LEU A 140 -1.83 -15.27 -4.57
N TYR A 141 -1.06 -15.44 -3.51
CA TYR A 141 -1.12 -16.60 -2.64
C TYR A 141 -2.51 -16.76 -2.01
N LEU A 142 -3.04 -15.70 -1.38
CA LEU A 142 -4.36 -15.72 -0.76
C LEU A 142 -5.47 -15.99 -1.78
N ARG A 143 -5.36 -15.47 -2.99
CA ARG A 143 -6.32 -15.76 -4.06
C ARG A 143 -6.29 -17.23 -4.47
N ALA A 144 -5.11 -17.86 -4.50
CA ALA A 144 -4.99 -19.29 -4.78
C ALA A 144 -5.72 -20.16 -3.73
N PHE A 145 -5.74 -19.73 -2.48
CA PHE A 145 -6.44 -20.43 -1.39
C PHE A 145 -7.94 -20.11 -1.32
N THR A 146 -8.34 -18.89 -1.68
CA THR A 146 -9.73 -18.45 -1.53
C THR A 146 -10.58 -18.87 -2.72
N ASP A 147 -10.00 -18.90 -3.93
CA ASP A 147 -10.69 -19.31 -5.14
C ASP A 147 -10.48 -20.83 -5.32
N ASN A 148 -11.53 -21.61 -5.01
CA ASN A 148 -11.55 -23.09 -5.13
C ASN A 148 -11.38 -23.57 -6.59
N ARG A 149 -11.35 -22.64 -7.55
CA ARG A 149 -11.01 -22.92 -8.95
C ARG A 149 -9.50 -22.92 -9.06
N ARG A 150 -8.93 -24.02 -9.54
CA ARG A 150 -7.50 -24.08 -9.90
C ARG A 150 -7.17 -22.87 -10.76
N LEU A 151 -6.47 -21.88 -10.17
CA LEU A 151 -6.03 -20.71 -10.91
C LEU A 151 -5.22 -21.21 -12.12
N LYS A 152 -5.66 -20.86 -13.31
CA LYS A 152 -4.90 -21.19 -14.52
C LYS A 152 -3.51 -20.56 -14.37
N SER A 153 -2.47 -21.35 -14.56
CA SER A 153 -1.07 -20.88 -14.45
C SER A 153 -0.83 -19.58 -15.24
N GLY A 154 -1.43 -19.47 -16.44
CA GLY A 154 -1.34 -18.25 -17.25
C GLY A 154 -1.97 -17.00 -16.60
N TYR A 155 -2.98 -17.14 -15.74
CA TYR A 155 -3.53 -16.02 -14.99
C TYR A 155 -2.53 -15.51 -13.94
N VAL A 156 -1.93 -16.42 -13.16
CA VAL A 156 -0.95 -16.06 -12.12
C VAL A 156 0.26 -15.39 -12.75
N ILE A 157 0.79 -15.97 -13.83
CA ILE A 157 1.92 -15.38 -14.58
C ILE A 157 1.54 -14.00 -15.12
N GLY A 158 0.35 -13.83 -15.68
CA GLY A 158 -0.13 -12.53 -16.16
C GLY A 158 -0.18 -11.46 -15.05
N GLN A 159 -0.66 -11.82 -13.86
CA GLN A 159 -0.70 -10.89 -12.72
C GLN A 159 0.70 -10.56 -12.18
N LEU A 160 1.62 -11.53 -12.18
CA LEU A 160 3.03 -11.29 -11.83
C LEU A 160 3.70 -10.33 -12.82
N ILE A 161 3.46 -10.50 -14.12
CA ILE A 161 3.98 -9.59 -15.16
C ILE A 161 3.43 -8.18 -14.96
N ILE A 162 2.13 -8.03 -14.67
CA ILE A 162 1.52 -6.71 -14.39
C ILE A 162 2.16 -6.10 -13.14
N GLY A 163 2.30 -6.85 -12.06
CA GLY A 163 2.96 -6.39 -10.83
C GLY A 163 4.41 -5.94 -11.09
N ALA A 164 5.18 -6.74 -11.82
CA ALA A 164 6.55 -6.41 -12.24
C ALA A 164 6.59 -5.15 -13.12
N SER A 165 5.65 -4.99 -14.05
CA SER A 165 5.55 -3.82 -14.92
C SER A 165 5.24 -2.54 -14.12
N ILE A 166 4.37 -2.62 -13.12
CA ILE A 166 4.09 -1.50 -12.20
C ILE A 166 5.37 -1.14 -11.44
N THR A 167 6.06 -2.13 -10.88
CA THR A 167 7.29 -1.92 -10.12
C THR A 167 8.39 -1.27 -10.97
N LEU A 168 8.61 -1.75 -12.19
CA LEU A 168 9.55 -1.16 -13.14
C LEU A 168 9.14 0.25 -13.53
N GLY A 169 7.85 0.48 -13.80
CA GLY A 169 7.31 1.80 -14.12
C GLY A 169 7.60 2.82 -13.02
N VAL A 170 7.46 2.42 -11.75
CA VAL A 170 7.78 3.30 -10.60
C VAL A 170 9.27 3.61 -10.54
N ILE A 171 10.14 2.63 -10.74
CA ILE A 171 11.60 2.83 -10.73
C ILE A 171 12.00 3.82 -11.83
N ILE A 172 11.42 3.69 -13.03
CA ILE A 172 11.69 4.61 -14.15
C ILE A 172 11.17 6.01 -13.82
N LEU A 173 9.92 6.14 -13.34
CA LEU A 173 9.35 7.43 -12.95
C LEU A 173 10.20 8.12 -11.89
N ARG A 174 10.64 7.38 -10.89
CA ARG A 174 11.55 7.89 -9.85
C ARG A 174 12.85 8.42 -10.46
N SER A 175 13.45 7.69 -11.39
CA SER A 175 14.72 8.11 -12.03
C SER A 175 14.57 9.39 -12.86
N VAL A 176 13.36 9.65 -13.38
CA VAL A 176 13.02 10.87 -14.12
C VAL A 176 12.76 12.04 -13.17
N ILE A 177 12.05 11.83 -12.07
CA ILE A 177 11.71 12.87 -11.09
C ILE A 177 12.96 13.35 -10.32
N LEU A 178 13.94 12.49 -10.12
CA LEU A 178 15.17 12.82 -9.36
C LEU A 178 16.30 13.44 -10.22
N LYS A 179 16.10 13.56 -11.52
CA LYS A 179 16.96 14.34 -12.44
C LYS A 179 16.53 15.79 -12.51
#